data_83d3e5ae34f44fbf22f468268fbab430
#
_entry.id   83d3e5ae34f44fbf22f468268fbab430
#
_cell.length_a   1.000
_cell.length_b   1.000
_cell.length_c   1.000
_cell.angle_alpha   90.00
_cell.angle_beta   90.00
_cell.angle_gamma   90.00
#
_symmetry.space_group_name_H-M   'P 1'
#
loop_
_entity.id
_entity.type
_entity.pdbx_description
1 polymer ?
#
loop_
_entity_poly.entity_id
_entity_poly.type
_entity_poly.pdbx_seq_one_letter_code
_entity_poly.pdbx_strand_id
1 'polypeptide(L)'
;MFIALNGQLGSGKTALCELFKTRDGFDIFSTGKIQREYANELGITTLELNERSKTDYSYDYAIDERLRQYAENNKDKDIVFDSRMAWHFVKNIYKVHLLIRPATAADRVFGKRESKEETYASKEEAMRELVKRRDIENERYDKIYNVCMYDFNNYDLILDTTKLTPEETYDIIIREAAIKEKAIYVSPNNIYPSLKDYCYSIEEAETIKLDTLPKCRAIKIGESLFLYGDHNVIIACNKADKKLVKIDKVYGEDDDLPNGQKAKDYIETNREDITKWEEINGFTFDFYPENIK
;
A
#
# COMPACT_ATOMS: atom_id res chain seq x y z
N MET A 1 1.24 -20.96 9.24
CA MET A 1 1.76 -19.58 9.07
C MET A 1 0.60 -18.60 8.96
N PHE A 2 0.72 -17.43 9.58
CA PHE A 2 -0.29 -16.36 9.44
C PHE A 2 0.26 -15.22 8.59
N ILE A 3 -0.57 -14.72 7.65
CA ILE A 3 -0.26 -13.56 6.80
C ILE A 3 -1.39 -12.54 6.97
N ALA A 4 -1.08 -11.32 7.42
CA ALA A 4 -2.00 -10.19 7.37
C ALA A 4 -1.88 -9.51 6.01
N LEU A 5 -2.93 -9.54 5.22
CA LEU A 5 -2.98 -8.90 3.92
C LEU A 5 -3.77 -7.60 4.00
N ASN A 6 -3.06 -6.52 4.33
CA ASN A 6 -3.58 -5.16 4.26
C ASN A 6 -3.23 -4.53 2.92
N GLY A 7 -3.86 -3.41 2.59
CA GLY A 7 -3.49 -2.65 1.39
C GLY A 7 -4.65 -1.84 0.82
N GLN A 8 -4.28 -0.94 -0.05
CA GLN A 8 -5.19 0.00 -0.69
C GLN A 8 -6.29 -0.72 -1.49
N LEU A 9 -7.40 -0.04 -1.71
CA LEU A 9 -8.49 -0.54 -2.55
C LEU A 9 -8.01 -0.72 -3.99
N GLY A 10 -8.40 -1.82 -4.64
CA GLY A 10 -7.92 -2.14 -5.99
C GLY A 10 -6.55 -2.81 -6.06
N SER A 11 -5.82 -2.96 -4.94
CA SER A 11 -4.48 -3.58 -4.92
C SER A 11 -4.45 -5.09 -5.23
N GLY A 12 -5.61 -5.75 -5.40
CA GLY A 12 -5.68 -7.15 -5.82
C GLY A 12 -5.83 -8.17 -4.70
N LYS A 13 -6.13 -7.76 -3.45
CA LYS A 13 -6.27 -8.66 -2.29
C LYS A 13 -7.15 -9.88 -2.54
N THR A 14 -8.32 -9.69 -3.17
CA THR A 14 -9.25 -10.80 -3.44
C THR A 14 -8.64 -11.86 -4.35
N ALA A 15 -7.95 -11.45 -5.42
CA ALA A 15 -7.27 -12.40 -6.31
C ALA A 15 -6.12 -13.12 -5.60
N LEU A 16 -5.39 -12.42 -4.73
CA LEU A 16 -4.34 -13.03 -3.90
C LEU A 16 -4.91 -14.05 -2.91
N CYS A 17 -6.00 -13.75 -2.22
CA CYS A 17 -6.66 -14.71 -1.34
C CYS A 17 -7.05 -15.99 -2.08
N GLU A 18 -7.53 -15.88 -3.32
CA GLU A 18 -7.85 -17.06 -4.13
C GLU A 18 -6.58 -17.85 -4.52
N LEU A 19 -5.47 -17.18 -4.84
CA LEU A 19 -4.20 -17.84 -5.12
C LEU A 19 -3.65 -18.56 -3.87
N PHE A 20 -3.65 -17.92 -2.71
CA PHE A 20 -3.23 -18.56 -1.46
C PHE A 20 -4.06 -19.81 -1.14
N LYS A 21 -5.37 -19.74 -1.36
CA LYS A 21 -6.27 -20.86 -1.14
C LYS A 21 -6.03 -22.01 -2.13
N THR A 22 -5.89 -21.68 -3.42
CA THR A 22 -5.83 -22.70 -4.48
C THR A 22 -4.47 -23.33 -4.67
N ARG A 23 -3.37 -22.58 -4.44
CA ARG A 23 -2.00 -23.07 -4.60
C ARG A 23 -1.48 -23.79 -3.35
N ASP A 24 -1.67 -23.19 -2.18
CA ASP A 24 -1.05 -23.66 -0.93
C ASP A 24 -2.06 -24.10 0.13
N GLY A 25 -3.36 -24.03 -0.15
CA GLY A 25 -4.39 -24.49 0.76
C GLY A 25 -4.60 -23.63 2.01
N PHE A 26 -4.19 -22.36 1.98
CA PHE A 26 -4.45 -21.45 3.08
C PHE A 26 -5.94 -21.26 3.35
N ASP A 27 -6.32 -21.26 4.61
CA ASP A 27 -7.63 -20.75 5.03
C ASP A 27 -7.66 -19.22 4.86
N ILE A 28 -8.82 -18.69 4.43
CA ILE A 28 -9.00 -17.25 4.24
C ILE A 28 -9.97 -16.73 5.29
N PHE A 29 -9.47 -15.87 6.18
CA PHE A 29 -10.30 -15.07 7.08
C PHE A 29 -10.57 -13.70 6.42
N SER A 30 -11.85 -13.38 6.18
CA SER A 30 -12.22 -12.09 5.61
C SER A 30 -13.07 -11.28 6.59
N THR A 31 -12.56 -10.11 6.99
CA THR A 31 -13.31 -9.17 7.86
C THR A 31 -14.63 -8.75 7.23
N GLY A 32 -14.69 -8.57 5.91
CA GLY A 32 -15.94 -8.25 5.22
C GLY A 32 -16.98 -9.37 5.31
N LYS A 33 -16.56 -10.65 5.37
CA LYS A 33 -17.47 -11.78 5.63
C LYS A 33 -17.98 -11.74 7.06
N ILE A 34 -17.10 -11.55 8.04
CA ILE A 34 -17.49 -11.43 9.46
C ILE A 34 -18.43 -10.25 9.70
N GLN A 35 -18.21 -9.13 9.04
CA GLN A 35 -19.13 -7.97 9.09
C GLN A 35 -20.55 -8.33 8.63
N ARG A 36 -20.66 -9.03 7.51
CA ARG A 36 -21.97 -9.49 7.00
C ARG A 36 -22.66 -10.47 7.95
N GLU A 37 -21.91 -11.43 8.48
CA GLU A 37 -22.41 -12.39 9.47
C GLU A 37 -22.91 -11.68 10.73
N TYR A 38 -22.12 -10.72 11.24
CA TYR A 38 -22.47 -9.94 12.43
C TYR A 38 -23.69 -9.05 12.19
N ALA A 39 -23.79 -8.40 11.03
CA ALA A 39 -25.00 -7.63 10.67
C ALA A 39 -26.25 -8.51 10.63
N ASN A 40 -26.15 -9.72 10.04
CA ASN A 40 -27.24 -10.68 10.01
C ASN A 40 -27.67 -11.14 11.41
N GLU A 41 -26.72 -11.41 12.33
CA GLU A 41 -27.00 -11.76 13.74
C GLU A 41 -27.77 -10.64 14.46
N LEU A 42 -27.46 -9.38 14.14
CA LEU A 42 -28.14 -8.21 14.70
C LEU A 42 -29.50 -7.91 14.00
N GLY A 43 -29.84 -8.63 12.93
CA GLY A 43 -31.03 -8.39 12.13
C GLY A 43 -31.01 -7.08 11.34
N ILE A 44 -29.82 -6.58 11.00
CA ILE A 44 -29.63 -5.34 10.24
C ILE A 44 -28.83 -5.59 8.95
N THR A 45 -28.83 -4.62 8.04
CA THR A 45 -27.99 -4.68 6.84
C THR A 45 -26.54 -4.31 7.15
N THR A 46 -25.59 -4.74 6.29
CA THR A 46 -24.18 -4.31 6.41
C THR A 46 -24.05 -2.78 6.29
N LEU A 47 -24.91 -2.14 5.51
CA LEU A 47 -24.93 -0.69 5.37
C LEU A 47 -25.31 -0.02 6.71
N GLU A 48 -26.38 -0.51 7.35
CA GLU A 48 -26.78 -0.02 8.69
C GLU A 48 -25.70 -0.27 9.75
N LEU A 49 -25.04 -1.43 9.71
CA LEU A 49 -23.91 -1.71 10.61
C LEU A 49 -22.80 -0.66 10.41
N ASN A 50 -22.44 -0.36 9.16
CA ASN A 50 -21.41 0.64 8.85
C ASN A 50 -21.82 2.06 9.30
N GLU A 51 -23.09 2.43 9.13
CA GLU A 51 -23.58 3.72 9.62
C GLU A 51 -23.56 3.82 11.15
N ARG A 52 -24.00 2.78 11.85
CA ARG A 52 -23.93 2.72 13.32
C ARG A 52 -22.50 2.77 13.84
N SER A 53 -21.58 2.09 13.18
CA SER A 53 -20.15 2.08 13.54
C SER A 53 -19.47 3.45 13.42
N LYS A 54 -20.07 4.45 12.74
CA LYS A 54 -19.52 5.81 12.69
C LYS A 54 -19.58 6.52 14.04
N THR A 55 -20.55 6.16 14.88
CA THR A 55 -20.79 6.79 16.19
C THR A 55 -20.63 5.84 17.37
N ASP A 56 -20.69 4.53 17.13
CA ASP A 56 -20.56 3.50 18.15
C ASP A 56 -19.47 2.49 17.75
N TYR A 57 -18.28 2.63 18.30
CA TYR A 57 -17.14 1.76 18.03
C TYR A 57 -17.25 0.36 18.63
N SER A 58 -18.30 0.08 19.42
CA SER A 58 -18.53 -1.27 19.96
C SER A 58 -18.68 -2.32 18.85
N TYR A 59 -19.21 -1.93 17.70
CA TYR A 59 -19.33 -2.80 16.52
C TYR A 59 -17.94 -3.17 15.94
N ASP A 60 -17.00 -2.21 15.87
CA ASP A 60 -15.64 -2.48 15.45
C ASP A 60 -14.94 -3.42 16.43
N TYR A 61 -15.01 -3.14 17.73
CA TYR A 61 -14.43 -4.00 18.77
C TYR A 61 -14.97 -5.43 18.74
N ALA A 62 -16.26 -5.61 18.44
CA ALA A 62 -16.87 -6.94 18.31
C ALA A 62 -16.30 -7.72 17.12
N ILE A 63 -16.05 -7.05 16.00
CA ILE A 63 -15.44 -7.65 14.79
C ILE A 63 -13.97 -8.01 15.05
N ASP A 64 -13.23 -7.12 15.71
CA ASP A 64 -11.82 -7.33 16.03
C ASP A 64 -11.62 -8.44 17.09
N GLU A 65 -12.54 -8.56 18.02
CA GLU A 65 -12.51 -9.67 18.99
C GLU A 65 -12.73 -11.03 18.28
N ARG A 66 -13.64 -11.10 17.31
CA ARG A 66 -13.81 -12.30 16.47
C ARG A 66 -12.55 -12.64 15.68
N LEU A 67 -11.87 -11.63 15.17
CA LEU A 67 -10.59 -11.78 14.48
C LEU A 67 -9.53 -12.40 15.42
N ARG A 68 -9.39 -11.87 16.65
CA ARG A 68 -8.45 -12.40 17.65
C ARG A 68 -8.78 -13.84 18.03
N GLN A 69 -10.04 -14.11 18.32
CA GLN A 69 -10.51 -15.46 18.69
C GLN A 69 -10.29 -16.47 17.57
N TYR A 70 -10.56 -16.06 16.31
CA TYR A 70 -10.31 -16.93 15.17
C TYR A 70 -8.81 -17.29 15.04
N ALA A 71 -7.93 -16.31 15.18
CA ALA A 71 -6.49 -16.54 15.15
C ALA A 71 -6.02 -17.44 16.31
N GLU A 72 -6.51 -17.21 17.54
CA GLU A 72 -6.18 -18.02 18.72
C GLU A 72 -6.62 -19.48 18.59
N ASN A 73 -7.79 -19.72 18.01
CA ASN A 73 -8.38 -21.07 17.86
C ASN A 73 -7.80 -21.86 16.68
N ASN A 74 -6.98 -21.24 15.81
CA ASN A 74 -6.47 -21.88 14.58
C ASN A 74 -4.95 -21.70 14.43
N LYS A 75 -4.19 -21.70 15.52
CA LYS A 75 -2.72 -21.48 15.52
C LYS A 75 -1.91 -22.52 14.74
N ASP A 76 -2.48 -23.68 14.54
CA ASP A 76 -1.91 -24.81 13.81
C ASP A 76 -2.12 -24.76 12.29
N LYS A 77 -2.88 -23.78 11.81
CA LYS A 77 -3.22 -23.62 10.40
C LYS A 77 -2.39 -22.54 9.69
N ASP A 78 -2.40 -22.64 8.38
CA ASP A 78 -1.94 -21.57 7.50
C ASP A 78 -3.13 -20.70 7.11
N ILE A 79 -3.10 -19.40 7.46
CA ILE A 79 -4.25 -18.48 7.31
C ILE A 79 -3.79 -17.15 6.71
N VAL A 80 -4.51 -16.70 5.69
CA VAL A 80 -4.44 -15.31 5.20
C VAL A 80 -5.61 -14.52 5.80
N PHE A 81 -5.28 -13.46 6.48
CA PHE A 81 -6.25 -12.51 7.04
C PHE A 81 -6.44 -11.33 6.06
N ASP A 82 -7.50 -11.38 5.25
CA ASP A 82 -7.97 -10.23 4.45
C ASP A 82 -8.69 -9.24 5.37
N SER A 83 -7.89 -8.44 6.07
CA SER A 83 -8.34 -7.54 7.12
C SER A 83 -7.50 -6.27 7.17
N ARG A 84 -8.17 -5.15 7.43
CA ARG A 84 -7.48 -3.86 7.64
C ARG A 84 -6.63 -3.85 8.91
N MET A 85 -7.03 -4.62 9.94
CA MET A 85 -6.46 -4.52 11.28
C MET A 85 -5.80 -5.80 11.79
N ALA A 86 -5.73 -6.89 10.99
CA ALA A 86 -5.11 -8.14 11.42
C ALA A 86 -3.63 -7.95 11.80
N TRP A 87 -2.90 -7.09 11.07
CA TRP A 87 -1.50 -6.75 11.36
C TRP A 87 -1.31 -6.15 12.77
N HIS A 88 -2.34 -5.50 13.31
CA HIS A 88 -2.33 -4.88 14.62
C HIS A 88 -2.76 -5.86 15.74
N PHE A 89 -3.78 -6.68 15.49
CA PHE A 89 -4.40 -7.50 16.52
C PHE A 89 -3.87 -8.94 16.62
N VAL A 90 -3.36 -9.51 15.54
CA VAL A 90 -2.90 -10.90 15.51
C VAL A 90 -1.40 -10.97 15.77
N LYS A 91 -1.01 -11.78 16.75
CA LYS A 91 0.39 -11.99 17.11
C LYS A 91 1.06 -12.99 16.15
N ASN A 92 2.38 -12.88 15.97
CA ASN A 92 3.18 -13.81 15.17
C ASN A 92 2.68 -13.95 13.73
N ILE A 93 2.24 -12.84 13.14
CA ILE A 93 1.71 -12.75 11.78
C ILE A 93 2.71 -12.02 10.89
N TYR A 94 2.92 -12.49 9.65
CA TYR A 94 3.68 -11.77 8.63
C TYR A 94 2.81 -10.66 8.05
N LYS A 95 3.27 -9.41 8.15
CA LYS A 95 2.46 -8.21 7.91
C LYS A 95 2.77 -7.64 6.53
N VAL A 96 1.82 -7.76 5.61
CA VAL A 96 1.92 -7.28 4.23
C VAL A 96 1.04 -6.06 4.02
N HIS A 97 1.61 -4.99 3.46
CA HIS A 97 0.85 -3.83 3.00
C HIS A 97 1.02 -3.63 1.49
N LEU A 98 -0.09 -3.69 0.77
CA LEU A 98 -0.11 -3.54 -0.68
C LEU A 98 -0.41 -2.09 -1.08
N LEU A 99 0.50 -1.49 -1.84
CA LEU A 99 0.33 -0.20 -2.49
C LEU A 99 -0.22 -0.38 -3.90
N ILE A 100 -0.86 0.65 -4.42
CA ILE A 100 -1.27 0.74 -5.82
C ILE A 100 -1.47 2.20 -6.22
N ARG A 101 -1.15 2.56 -7.46
CA ARG A 101 -1.50 3.87 -8.02
C ARG A 101 -3.02 4.01 -8.13
N PRO A 102 -3.58 5.17 -7.74
CA PRO A 102 -5.02 5.41 -7.78
C PRO A 102 -5.65 5.20 -9.17
N ALA A 103 -5.02 5.64 -10.25
CA ALA A 103 -5.52 5.38 -11.61
C ALA A 103 -5.57 3.89 -11.93
N THR A 104 -4.52 3.13 -11.57
CA THR A 104 -4.49 1.67 -11.76
C THR A 104 -5.54 0.97 -10.91
N ALA A 105 -5.77 1.46 -9.68
CA ALA A 105 -6.85 0.96 -8.82
C ALA A 105 -8.21 1.18 -9.46
N ALA A 106 -8.46 2.40 -9.98
CA ALA A 106 -9.68 2.73 -10.71
C ALA A 106 -9.89 1.82 -11.93
N ASP A 107 -8.85 1.59 -12.74
CA ASP A 107 -8.92 0.68 -13.89
C ASP A 107 -9.24 -0.76 -13.51
N ARG A 108 -8.80 -1.21 -12.34
CA ARG A 108 -9.06 -2.57 -11.84
C ARG A 108 -10.49 -2.74 -11.29
N VAL A 109 -11.10 -1.68 -10.77
CA VAL A 109 -12.43 -1.76 -10.15
C VAL A 109 -13.55 -1.29 -11.09
N PHE A 110 -13.28 -0.34 -11.98
CA PHE A 110 -14.28 0.20 -12.89
C PHE A 110 -14.80 -0.87 -13.86
N GLY A 111 -16.12 -1.04 -13.89
CA GLY A 111 -16.79 -2.00 -14.77
C GLY A 111 -16.56 -3.49 -14.46
N LYS A 112 -15.79 -3.83 -13.39
CA LYS A 112 -15.49 -5.22 -13.03
C LYS A 112 -16.20 -5.70 -11.76
N ARG A 113 -16.74 -4.80 -10.95
CA ARG A 113 -17.50 -5.14 -9.75
C ARG A 113 -18.99 -4.96 -10.02
N GLU A 114 -19.73 -6.05 -10.11
CA GLU A 114 -21.19 -6.10 -10.20
C GLU A 114 -21.87 -5.86 -8.83
N SER A 115 -21.20 -5.24 -7.86
CA SER A 115 -21.86 -4.96 -6.58
C SER A 115 -22.70 -3.68 -6.70
N LYS A 116 -23.94 -3.71 -6.27
CA LYS A 116 -24.83 -2.54 -6.21
C LYS A 116 -24.28 -1.40 -5.34
N GLU A 117 -23.20 -1.65 -4.60
CA GLU A 117 -22.60 -0.74 -3.64
C GLU A 117 -21.40 0.05 -4.21
N GLU A 118 -20.85 -0.34 -5.38
CA GLU A 118 -19.66 0.30 -5.97
C GLU A 118 -19.85 0.49 -7.49
N THR A 119 -20.82 1.32 -7.88
CA THR A 119 -20.99 1.75 -9.27
C THR A 119 -20.44 3.16 -9.43
N TYR A 120 -19.53 3.36 -10.38
CA TYR A 120 -18.93 4.66 -10.69
C TYR A 120 -19.36 5.08 -12.11
N ALA A 121 -19.63 6.37 -12.33
CA ALA A 121 -20.00 6.88 -13.64
C ALA A 121 -18.78 7.00 -14.57
N SER A 122 -17.58 7.16 -14.03
CA SER A 122 -16.33 7.23 -14.80
C SER A 122 -15.13 6.68 -14.01
N LYS A 123 -13.99 6.46 -14.68
CA LYS A 123 -12.74 6.07 -14.01
C LYS A 123 -12.21 7.17 -13.09
N GLU A 124 -12.35 8.43 -13.48
CA GLU A 124 -11.95 9.58 -12.69
C GLU A 124 -12.77 9.70 -11.41
N GLU A 125 -14.06 9.38 -11.48
CA GLU A 125 -14.91 9.29 -10.29
C GLU A 125 -14.47 8.12 -9.40
N ALA A 126 -14.27 6.93 -9.98
CA ALA A 126 -13.76 5.77 -9.24
C ALA A 126 -12.44 6.10 -8.53
N MET A 127 -11.51 6.75 -9.20
CA MET A 127 -10.23 7.16 -8.64
C MET A 127 -10.40 8.08 -7.42
N ARG A 128 -11.22 9.13 -7.54
CA ARG A 128 -11.49 10.07 -6.42
C ARG A 128 -12.17 9.40 -5.24
N GLU A 129 -13.17 8.57 -5.50
CA GLU A 129 -13.90 7.87 -4.42
C GLU A 129 -13.04 6.82 -3.72
N LEU A 130 -12.14 6.12 -4.44
CA LEU A 130 -11.20 5.19 -3.83
C LEU A 130 -10.21 5.89 -2.88
N VAL A 131 -9.68 7.06 -3.29
CA VAL A 131 -8.80 7.87 -2.45
C VAL A 131 -9.56 8.39 -1.23
N LYS A 132 -10.71 9.01 -1.42
CA LYS A 132 -11.56 9.51 -0.33
C LYS A 132 -11.93 8.42 0.68
N ARG A 133 -12.28 7.22 0.21
CA ARG A 133 -12.58 6.09 1.08
C ARG A 133 -11.35 5.64 1.88
N ARG A 134 -10.18 5.59 1.26
CA ARG A 134 -8.90 5.32 1.93
C ARG A 134 -8.66 6.30 3.07
N ASP A 135 -8.81 7.60 2.80
CA ASP A 135 -8.56 8.66 3.77
C ASP A 135 -9.53 8.58 4.96
N ILE A 136 -10.81 8.33 4.70
CA ILE A 136 -11.83 8.09 5.74
C ILE A 136 -11.50 6.85 6.59
N GLU A 137 -11.04 5.75 5.96
CA GLU A 137 -10.63 4.55 6.68
C GLU A 137 -9.40 4.83 7.57
N ASN A 138 -8.39 5.57 7.07
CA ASN A 138 -7.21 5.94 7.83
C ASN A 138 -7.56 6.81 9.05
N GLU A 139 -8.35 7.87 8.87
CA GLU A 139 -8.82 8.71 9.97
C GLU A 139 -9.61 7.92 11.02
N ARG A 140 -10.45 6.98 10.57
CA ARG A 140 -11.24 6.15 11.47
C ARG A 140 -10.37 5.29 12.36
N TYR A 141 -9.40 4.56 11.79
CA TYR A 141 -8.52 3.67 12.56
C TYR A 141 -7.56 4.45 13.45
N ASP A 142 -7.12 5.64 13.03
CA ASP A 142 -6.37 6.53 13.91
C ASP A 142 -7.20 6.91 15.14
N LYS A 143 -8.45 7.35 14.96
CA LYS A 143 -9.37 7.74 16.05
C LYS A 143 -9.69 6.57 16.99
N ILE A 144 -9.90 5.35 16.46
CA ILE A 144 -10.33 4.20 17.27
C ILE A 144 -9.15 3.56 18.00
N TYR A 145 -8.00 3.41 17.32
CA TYR A 145 -6.87 2.59 17.78
C TYR A 145 -5.57 3.36 17.94
N ASN A 146 -5.55 4.65 17.61
CA ASN A 146 -4.33 5.48 17.59
C ASN A 146 -3.23 4.84 16.73
N VAL A 147 -3.58 4.40 15.51
CA VAL A 147 -2.67 3.75 14.56
C VAL A 147 -2.67 4.45 13.22
N CYS A 148 -1.50 4.68 12.68
CA CYS A 148 -1.30 5.17 11.32
C CYS A 148 -1.21 3.99 10.35
N MET A 149 -2.25 3.77 9.52
CA MET A 149 -2.35 2.64 8.59
C MET A 149 -1.28 2.68 7.48
N TYR A 150 -0.77 3.84 7.16
CA TYR A 150 0.25 4.04 6.12
C TYR A 150 1.67 4.20 6.69
N ASP A 151 1.86 3.99 7.99
CA ASP A 151 3.21 3.89 8.55
C ASP A 151 3.86 2.56 8.15
N PHE A 152 4.89 2.63 7.31
CA PHE A 152 5.63 1.47 6.82
C PHE A 152 6.34 0.68 7.93
N ASN A 153 6.52 1.28 9.11
CA ASN A 153 7.11 0.58 10.24
C ASN A 153 6.20 -0.51 10.81
N ASN A 154 4.92 -0.44 10.54
CA ASN A 154 3.94 -1.43 10.99
C ASN A 154 4.00 -2.75 10.21
N TYR A 155 4.74 -2.83 9.11
CA TYR A 155 4.69 -3.96 8.17
C TYR A 155 6.07 -4.58 7.94
N ASP A 156 6.08 -5.88 7.65
CA ASP A 156 7.26 -6.64 7.26
C ASP A 156 7.53 -6.50 5.76
N LEU A 157 6.45 -6.44 4.95
CA LEU A 157 6.52 -6.23 3.51
C LEU A 157 5.63 -5.08 3.07
N ILE A 158 6.22 -4.10 2.39
CA ILE A 158 5.50 -3.10 1.59
C ILE A 158 5.70 -3.48 0.13
N LEU A 159 4.61 -3.69 -0.61
CA LEU A 159 4.67 -4.15 -2.00
C LEU A 159 3.72 -3.35 -2.89
N ASP A 160 4.28 -2.65 -3.86
CA ASP A 160 3.52 -1.93 -4.87
C ASP A 160 3.07 -2.88 -5.98
N THR A 161 1.76 -3.02 -6.12
CA THR A 161 1.13 -3.93 -7.08
C THR A 161 0.75 -3.26 -8.40
N THR A 162 1.11 -2.00 -8.61
CA THR A 162 0.72 -1.19 -9.79
C THR A 162 1.01 -1.90 -11.10
N LYS A 163 2.23 -2.43 -11.26
CA LYS A 163 2.70 -3.12 -12.49
C LYS A 163 2.71 -4.65 -12.35
N LEU A 164 2.25 -5.20 -11.23
CA LEU A 164 2.31 -6.64 -10.96
C LEU A 164 1.00 -7.35 -11.32
N THR A 165 1.14 -8.60 -11.76
CA THR A 165 0.04 -9.55 -11.80
C THR A 165 -0.23 -10.11 -10.40
N PRO A 166 -1.41 -10.72 -10.16
CA PRO A 166 -1.66 -11.42 -8.89
C PRO A 166 -0.65 -12.52 -8.60
N GLU A 167 -0.21 -13.26 -9.61
CA GLU A 167 0.77 -14.36 -9.51
C GLU A 167 2.14 -13.83 -9.10
N GLU A 168 2.63 -12.78 -9.75
CA GLU A 168 3.91 -12.14 -9.39
C GLU A 168 3.87 -11.59 -7.96
N THR A 169 2.74 -11.00 -7.57
CA THR A 169 2.54 -10.47 -6.21
C THR A 169 2.57 -11.59 -5.18
N TYR A 170 1.88 -12.70 -5.46
CA TYR A 170 1.87 -13.90 -4.63
C TYR A 170 3.28 -14.48 -4.46
N ASP A 171 4.04 -14.66 -5.55
CA ASP A 171 5.39 -15.25 -5.53
C ASP A 171 6.36 -14.38 -4.70
N ILE A 172 6.24 -13.05 -4.78
CA ILE A 172 7.02 -12.12 -3.95
C ILE A 172 6.65 -12.26 -2.48
N ILE A 173 5.35 -12.30 -2.14
CA ILE A 173 4.91 -12.41 -0.74
C ILE A 173 5.42 -13.71 -0.11
N ILE A 174 5.28 -14.85 -0.79
CA ILE A 174 5.76 -16.15 -0.30
C ILE A 174 7.28 -16.14 -0.09
N ARG A 175 8.02 -15.62 -1.06
CA ARG A 175 9.49 -15.50 -0.97
C ARG A 175 9.92 -14.66 0.24
N GLU A 176 9.38 -13.46 0.38
CA GLU A 176 9.75 -12.55 1.46
C GLU A 176 9.28 -13.06 2.83
N ALA A 177 8.12 -13.71 2.91
CA ALA A 177 7.65 -14.35 4.13
C ALA A 177 8.55 -15.51 4.61
N ALA A 178 9.24 -16.20 3.69
CA ALA A 178 10.23 -17.21 4.03
C ALA A 178 11.54 -16.60 4.55
N ILE A 179 11.96 -15.44 4.01
CA ILE A 179 13.17 -14.71 4.41
C ILE A 179 12.97 -14.04 5.78
N LYS A 180 11.76 -13.52 6.05
CA LYS A 180 11.37 -12.81 7.30
C LYS A 180 12.20 -11.55 7.59
N GLU A 181 12.72 -10.91 6.57
CA GLU A 181 13.36 -9.59 6.67
C GLU A 181 12.38 -8.52 6.19
N LYS A 182 12.51 -7.31 6.72
CA LYS A 182 11.72 -6.18 6.26
C LYS A 182 12.10 -5.83 4.83
N ALA A 183 11.11 -5.75 3.95
CA ALA A 183 11.32 -5.40 2.55
C ALA A 183 10.30 -4.36 2.06
N ILE A 184 10.78 -3.44 1.22
CA ILE A 184 9.96 -2.40 0.61
C ILE A 184 10.24 -2.39 -0.89
N TYR A 185 9.22 -2.70 -1.67
CA TYR A 185 9.28 -2.71 -3.13
C TYR A 185 8.22 -1.75 -3.69
N VAL A 186 8.66 -0.75 -4.44
CA VAL A 186 7.80 0.30 -4.99
C VAL A 186 7.95 0.37 -6.50
N SER A 187 6.87 0.66 -7.21
CA SER A 187 6.94 0.96 -8.63
C SER A 187 7.76 2.24 -8.85
N PRO A 188 8.69 2.28 -9.81
CA PRO A 188 9.41 3.50 -10.14
C PRO A 188 8.49 4.70 -10.42
N ASN A 189 7.26 4.45 -10.88
CA ASN A 189 6.26 5.48 -11.18
C ASN A 189 5.50 6.00 -9.95
N ASN A 190 5.79 5.48 -8.75
CA ASN A 190 5.16 5.89 -7.49
C ASN A 190 6.14 6.60 -6.53
N ILE A 191 7.31 7.01 -7.04
CA ILE A 191 8.31 7.77 -6.30
C ILE A 191 8.45 9.15 -6.92
N TYR A 192 8.19 10.19 -6.13
CA TYR A 192 8.36 11.58 -6.55
C TYR A 192 9.84 11.98 -6.53
N PRO A 193 10.26 12.87 -7.43
CA PRO A 193 11.59 13.48 -7.35
C PRO A 193 11.67 14.43 -6.13
N SER A 194 12.87 14.65 -5.61
CA SER A 194 13.08 15.51 -4.44
C SER A 194 14.18 16.54 -4.62
N LEU A 195 14.95 16.49 -5.71
CA LEU A 195 16.07 17.40 -5.92
C LEU A 195 15.70 18.50 -6.90
N LYS A 196 15.78 19.74 -6.41
CA LYS A 196 15.76 20.93 -7.24
C LYS A 196 17.11 21.04 -7.98
N ASP A 197 17.04 21.39 -9.25
CA ASP A 197 18.22 21.58 -10.11
C ASP A 197 19.10 20.34 -10.31
N TYR A 198 18.55 19.13 -10.09
CA TYR A 198 19.27 17.90 -10.40
C TYR A 198 19.48 17.82 -11.93
N CYS A 199 20.75 17.69 -12.35
CA CYS A 199 21.05 17.38 -13.73
C CYS A 199 20.68 15.93 -14.03
N TYR A 200 19.46 15.70 -14.48
CA TYR A 200 19.09 14.37 -14.98
C TYR A 200 19.93 14.06 -16.22
N SER A 201 20.82 13.10 -16.08
CA SER A 201 21.59 12.61 -17.21
C SER A 201 21.01 11.30 -17.69
N ILE A 202 20.34 11.34 -18.82
CA ILE A 202 19.89 10.13 -19.51
C ILE A 202 21.08 9.22 -19.80
N GLU A 203 22.23 9.81 -20.17
CA GLU A 203 23.47 9.10 -20.44
C GLU A 203 24.02 8.40 -19.20
N GLU A 204 24.01 9.05 -18.03
CA GLU A 204 24.39 8.41 -16.77
C GLU A 204 23.41 7.31 -16.36
N ALA A 205 22.09 7.53 -16.55
CA ALA A 205 21.09 6.51 -16.28
C ALA A 205 21.30 5.24 -17.12
N GLU A 206 21.76 5.36 -18.36
CA GLU A 206 22.08 4.23 -19.25
C GLU A 206 23.30 3.41 -18.78
N THR A 207 24.18 4.00 -17.96
CA THR A 207 25.33 3.28 -17.39
C THR A 207 24.98 2.43 -16.17
N ILE A 208 23.79 2.61 -15.59
CA ILE A 208 23.38 1.92 -14.38
C ILE A 208 23.06 0.45 -14.69
N LYS A 209 23.77 -0.45 -14.01
CA LYS A 209 23.54 -1.89 -14.12
C LYS A 209 22.30 -2.29 -13.34
N LEU A 210 21.27 -2.74 -14.04
CA LEU A 210 19.97 -3.09 -13.47
C LEU A 210 19.97 -4.31 -12.55
N ASP A 211 20.99 -5.19 -12.66
CA ASP A 211 21.15 -6.36 -11.82
C ASP A 211 21.77 -6.03 -10.46
N THR A 212 22.49 -4.91 -10.37
CA THR A 212 23.18 -4.42 -9.18
C THR A 212 22.85 -2.95 -8.94
N LEU A 213 21.55 -2.65 -8.78
CA LEU A 213 21.12 -1.27 -8.54
C LEU A 213 21.80 -0.67 -7.31
N PRO A 214 22.21 0.61 -7.37
CA PRO A 214 22.63 1.35 -6.18
C PRO A 214 21.52 1.33 -5.12
N LYS A 215 21.92 1.49 -3.84
CA LYS A 215 20.97 1.58 -2.73
C LYS A 215 20.01 2.73 -2.95
N CYS A 216 18.71 2.42 -2.97
CA CYS A 216 17.66 3.39 -3.13
C CYS A 216 17.06 3.75 -1.77
N ARG A 217 16.96 5.05 -1.47
CA ARG A 217 16.40 5.57 -0.24
C ARG A 217 15.24 6.51 -0.58
N ALA A 218 14.27 6.61 0.33
CA ALA A 218 13.13 7.49 0.15
C ALA A 218 12.82 8.27 1.43
N ILE A 219 12.13 9.38 1.27
CA ILE A 219 11.49 10.15 2.34
C ILE A 219 10.00 9.98 2.19
N LYS A 220 9.31 9.73 3.29
CA LYS A 220 7.86 9.55 3.31
C LYS A 220 7.22 10.74 4.01
N ILE A 221 6.41 11.50 3.27
CA ILE A 221 5.59 12.61 3.78
C ILE A 221 4.12 12.26 3.57
N GLY A 222 3.37 12.08 4.65
CA GLY A 222 2.01 11.57 4.55
C GLY A 222 1.99 10.22 3.81
N GLU A 223 1.25 10.11 2.72
CA GLU A 223 1.23 8.91 1.87
C GLU A 223 2.22 8.96 0.69
N SER A 224 2.87 10.08 0.46
CA SER A 224 3.79 10.26 -0.67
C SER A 224 5.20 9.79 -0.35
N LEU A 225 5.85 9.16 -1.34
CA LEU A 225 7.25 8.77 -1.30
C LEU A 225 8.07 9.66 -2.21
N PHE A 226 9.11 10.27 -1.66
CA PHE A 226 10.06 11.09 -2.38
C PHE A 226 11.42 10.38 -2.43
N LEU A 227 12.03 10.36 -3.58
CA LEU A 227 13.36 9.78 -3.74
C LEU A 227 14.39 10.59 -2.96
N TYR A 228 15.26 9.91 -2.21
CA TYR A 228 16.40 10.51 -1.53
C TYR A 228 17.70 9.90 -2.01
N GLY A 229 18.41 10.59 -2.88
CA GLY A 229 19.66 10.12 -3.47
C GLY A 229 19.72 10.24 -4.98
N ASP A 230 20.29 9.24 -5.64
CA ASP A 230 20.50 9.24 -7.09
C ASP A 230 19.21 9.01 -7.88
N HIS A 231 18.74 10.06 -8.54
CA HIS A 231 17.51 10.03 -9.35
C HIS A 231 17.67 9.25 -10.66
N ASN A 232 18.91 9.12 -11.18
CA ASN A 232 19.18 8.36 -12.39
C ASN A 232 18.83 6.88 -12.25
N VAL A 233 18.83 6.33 -11.02
CA VAL A 233 18.38 4.94 -10.74
C VAL A 233 16.92 4.73 -11.17
N ILE A 234 16.04 5.68 -10.85
CA ILE A 234 14.63 5.58 -11.21
C ILE A 234 14.44 5.77 -12.72
N ILE A 235 15.18 6.69 -13.34
CA ILE A 235 15.17 6.88 -14.78
C ILE A 235 15.60 5.59 -15.50
N ALA A 236 16.70 4.97 -15.07
CA ALA A 236 17.17 3.69 -15.61
C ALA A 236 16.12 2.57 -15.48
N CYS A 237 15.46 2.49 -14.31
CA CYS A 237 14.40 1.51 -14.05
C CYS A 237 13.19 1.73 -14.96
N ASN A 238 12.75 2.99 -15.16
CA ASN A 238 11.63 3.30 -16.04
C ASN A 238 11.95 3.00 -17.50
N LYS A 239 13.13 3.37 -17.98
CA LYS A 239 13.57 3.06 -19.35
C LYS A 239 13.62 1.55 -19.63
N ALA A 240 13.98 0.77 -18.63
CA ALA A 240 14.03 -0.70 -18.72
C ALA A 240 12.70 -1.38 -18.39
N ASP A 241 11.63 -0.62 -18.20
CA ASP A 241 10.30 -1.09 -17.76
C ASP A 241 10.35 -2.01 -16.51
N LYS A 242 11.26 -1.71 -15.60
CA LYS A 242 11.27 -2.42 -14.30
C LYS A 242 9.95 -2.18 -13.56
N LYS A 243 9.36 -3.25 -13.08
CA LYS A 243 8.10 -3.19 -12.34
C LYS A 243 8.27 -2.65 -10.92
N LEU A 244 9.42 -2.97 -10.30
CA LEU A 244 9.71 -2.67 -8.90
C LEU A 244 11.15 -2.21 -8.68
N VAL A 245 11.31 -1.30 -7.72
CA VAL A 245 12.60 -0.92 -7.12
C VAL A 245 12.56 -1.26 -5.64
N LYS A 246 13.61 -1.89 -5.11
CA LYS A 246 13.76 -2.11 -3.67
C LYS A 246 14.21 -0.81 -3.03
N ILE A 247 13.50 -0.39 -1.98
CA ILE A 247 13.86 0.76 -1.15
C ILE A 247 14.60 0.26 0.07
N ASP A 248 15.88 0.61 0.20
CA ASP A 248 16.73 0.12 1.30
C ASP A 248 16.45 0.83 2.62
N LYS A 249 16.00 2.08 2.57
CA LYS A 249 15.63 2.87 3.74
C LYS A 249 14.57 3.91 3.40
N VAL A 250 13.57 4.01 4.26
CA VAL A 250 12.58 5.09 4.25
C VAL A 250 12.80 5.94 5.49
N TYR A 251 12.88 7.26 5.31
CA TYR A 251 12.88 8.26 6.38
C TYR A 251 11.47 8.81 6.54
N GLY A 252 10.98 8.88 7.76
CA GLY A 252 9.74 9.61 8.08
C GLY A 252 9.98 11.13 8.04
N GLU A 253 8.92 11.91 8.05
CA GLU A 253 8.98 13.39 7.93
C GLU A 253 9.81 14.06 9.04
N ASP A 254 9.81 13.50 10.24
CA ASP A 254 10.55 14.02 11.41
C ASP A 254 11.93 13.40 11.61
N ASP A 255 12.34 12.46 10.75
CA ASP A 255 13.64 11.81 10.83
C ASP A 255 14.78 12.76 10.44
N ASP A 256 15.94 12.56 11.07
CA ASP A 256 17.18 13.21 10.68
C ASP A 256 17.82 12.47 9.49
N LEU A 257 18.08 13.22 8.43
CA LEU A 257 18.83 12.73 7.26
C LEU A 257 20.34 12.68 7.56
N PRO A 258 21.14 11.92 6.80
CA PRO A 258 22.59 11.84 6.96
C PRO A 258 23.33 13.19 6.90
N ASN A 259 22.75 14.20 6.28
CA ASN A 259 23.26 15.57 6.22
C ASN A 259 22.88 16.43 7.44
N GLY A 260 22.17 15.87 8.43
CA GLY A 260 21.71 16.56 9.63
C GLY A 260 20.45 17.41 9.47
N GLN A 261 19.83 17.43 8.30
CA GLN A 261 18.59 18.14 8.03
C GLN A 261 17.40 17.24 8.34
N LYS A 262 16.26 17.80 8.77
CA LYS A 262 15.00 17.08 8.87
C LYS A 262 14.50 16.67 7.49
N ALA A 263 13.92 15.48 7.39
CA ALA A 263 13.45 14.94 6.11
C ALA A 263 12.36 15.83 5.48
N LYS A 264 11.43 16.36 6.30
CA LYS A 264 10.41 17.30 5.84
C LYS A 264 11.03 18.58 5.29
N ASP A 265 11.96 19.21 6.04
CA ASP A 265 12.63 20.44 5.63
C ASP A 265 13.43 20.24 4.34
N TYR A 266 14.02 19.04 4.16
CA TYR A 266 14.71 18.69 2.94
C TYR A 266 13.77 18.71 1.72
N ILE A 267 12.58 18.11 1.82
CA ILE A 267 11.59 18.10 0.73
C ILE A 267 11.08 19.51 0.44
N GLU A 268 10.79 20.31 1.48
CA GLU A 268 10.31 21.69 1.31
C GLU A 268 11.35 22.59 0.63
N THR A 269 12.64 22.36 0.89
CA THR A 269 13.74 23.17 0.36
C THR A 269 14.13 22.75 -1.06
N ASN A 270 14.01 21.46 -1.39
CA ASN A 270 14.50 20.85 -2.62
C ASN A 270 13.36 20.41 -3.55
N ARG A 271 12.38 21.28 -3.77
CA ARG A 271 11.26 20.99 -4.68
C ARG A 271 11.75 20.84 -6.10
N GLU A 272 11.39 19.72 -6.72
CA GLU A 272 11.68 19.42 -8.11
C GLU A 272 10.56 19.90 -9.04
N ASP A 273 10.91 20.21 -10.29
CA ASP A 273 9.94 20.36 -11.36
C ASP A 273 9.39 18.98 -11.76
N ILE A 274 8.22 18.67 -11.24
CA ILE A 274 7.55 17.40 -11.49
C ILE A 274 7.24 17.19 -12.96
N THR A 275 6.89 18.27 -13.71
CA THR A 275 6.59 18.18 -15.14
C THR A 275 7.80 17.69 -15.93
N LYS A 276 8.98 18.23 -15.64
CA LYS A 276 10.24 17.78 -16.25
C LYS A 276 10.55 16.32 -15.91
N TRP A 277 10.30 15.91 -14.66
CA TRP A 277 10.47 14.52 -14.24
C TRP A 277 9.54 13.56 -14.99
N GLU A 278 8.27 13.94 -15.16
CA GLU A 278 7.27 13.18 -15.91
C GLU A 278 7.69 13.01 -17.39
N GLU A 279 8.14 14.09 -18.03
CA GLU A 279 8.63 14.07 -19.41
C GLU A 279 9.81 13.11 -19.60
N ILE A 280 10.82 13.19 -18.73
CA ILE A 280 12.01 12.32 -18.78
C ILE A 280 11.65 10.85 -18.59
N ASN A 281 10.73 10.56 -17.71
CA ASN A 281 10.35 9.19 -17.34
C ASN A 281 9.19 8.63 -18.18
N GLY A 282 8.52 9.45 -19.00
CA GLY A 282 7.46 9.03 -19.91
C GLY A 282 6.16 8.61 -19.23
N PHE A 283 5.84 9.21 -18.08
CA PHE A 283 4.57 8.97 -17.37
C PHE A 283 4.10 10.25 -16.67
N THR A 284 2.82 10.27 -16.23
CA THR A 284 2.23 11.36 -15.45
C THR A 284 1.78 10.84 -14.09
N PHE A 285 2.03 11.59 -13.01
CA PHE A 285 1.50 11.26 -11.68
C PHE A 285 -0.02 11.43 -11.62
N ASP A 286 -0.69 10.57 -10.86
CA ASP A 286 -2.15 10.66 -10.67
C ASP A 286 -2.55 11.85 -9.81
N PHE A 287 -1.71 12.21 -8.84
CA PHE A 287 -1.87 13.34 -7.93
C PHE A 287 -0.53 14.01 -7.69
N TYR A 288 -0.59 15.31 -7.42
CA TYR A 288 0.57 16.06 -6.96
C TYR A 288 0.42 16.26 -5.46
N PRO A 289 1.42 15.90 -4.65
CA PRO A 289 1.38 16.14 -3.21
C PRO A 289 1.14 17.63 -2.93
N GLU A 290 0.18 17.96 -2.05
CA GLU A 290 -0.22 19.35 -1.77
C GLU A 290 0.96 20.21 -1.29
N ASN A 291 1.93 19.60 -0.63
CA ASN A 291 3.16 20.26 -0.16
C ASN A 291 4.18 20.54 -1.28
N ILE A 292 3.84 20.27 -2.53
CA ILE A 292 4.71 20.51 -3.71
C ILE A 292 4.15 21.64 -4.59
N LYS A 293 3.12 22.36 -4.12
CA LYS A 293 2.62 23.54 -4.83
C LYS A 293 3.40 24.79 -4.45
#